data_131ea9f311c2ada984a0bfd992b6c0b9
#
_entry.id   131ea9f311c2ada984a0bfd992b6c0b9
#
_cell.length_a   1.000
_cell.length_b   1.000
_cell.length_c   1.000
_cell.angle_alpha   90.00
_cell.angle_beta   90.00
_cell.angle_gamma   90.00
#
_symmetry.space_group_name_H-M   'P 1'
#
loop_
_entity.id
_entity.type
_entity.pdbx_description
1 polymer ?
#
loop_
_entity_poly.entity_id
_entity_poly.type
_entity_poly.pdbx_seq_one_letter_code
_entity_poly.pdbx_strand_id
1 'polypeptide(L)'
;MADLYLVRHGQTELNVQGILQGWHDSSLTARGREQALTARTAFAARGVAFDHVYSSPLGRARHTAELIVGEGRSIELVDDLREWHFGSLEGTSNREMPPRPWGDYPVAFGGESEVQLQSRMVAALSRIMARPQHDCVLAVSHGSACQEFLEYVTGEGELPDNGAVLHFGYCDGAFSLLGW
;
A
#
# COMPACT_ATOMS: atom_id res chain seq x y z
N MET A 1 -11.87 6.20 -18.26
CA MET A 1 -11.23 5.23 -17.37
C MET A 1 -10.12 6.00 -16.64
N ALA A 2 -10.11 5.96 -15.33
CA ALA A 2 -9.09 6.61 -14.51
C ALA A 2 -8.03 5.59 -14.08
N ASP A 3 -6.82 6.05 -13.78
CA ASP A 3 -5.67 5.22 -13.42
C ASP A 3 -5.36 5.34 -11.93
N LEU A 4 -5.29 4.20 -11.23
CA LEU A 4 -4.80 4.10 -9.86
C LEU A 4 -3.46 3.36 -9.85
N TYR A 5 -2.42 4.02 -9.36
CA TYR A 5 -1.14 3.41 -9.05
C TYR A 5 -1.05 3.18 -7.54
N LEU A 6 -1.22 1.94 -7.11
CA LEU A 6 -1.10 1.52 -5.72
C LEU A 6 0.31 1.00 -5.48
N VAL A 7 1.05 1.62 -4.56
CA VAL A 7 2.47 1.32 -4.33
C VAL A 7 2.66 0.80 -2.91
N ARG A 8 3.34 -0.34 -2.77
CA ARG A 8 3.87 -0.77 -1.48
C ARG A 8 5.06 0.10 -1.10
N HIS A 9 5.13 0.56 0.15
CA HIS A 9 6.27 1.32 0.66
C HIS A 9 7.62 0.62 0.41
N GLY A 10 8.70 1.39 0.32
CA GLY A 10 10.07 0.88 0.20
C GLY A 10 10.51 0.08 1.42
N GLN A 11 11.59 -0.71 1.28
CA GLN A 11 12.14 -1.54 2.35
C GLN A 11 12.45 -0.72 3.60
N THR A 12 12.10 -1.26 4.78
CA THR A 12 12.36 -0.67 6.09
C THR A 12 13.34 -1.49 6.92
N GLU A 13 13.86 -0.91 8.02
CA GLU A 13 14.74 -1.60 8.96
C GLU A 13 14.08 -2.86 9.55
N LEU A 14 12.79 -2.79 9.90
CA LEU A 14 12.06 -3.96 10.42
C LEU A 14 11.81 -5.01 9.33
N ASN A 15 11.67 -4.64 8.05
CA ASN A 15 11.63 -5.60 6.95
C ASN A 15 12.92 -6.42 6.87
N VAL A 16 14.09 -5.76 7.00
CA VAL A 16 15.39 -6.44 6.98
C VAL A 16 15.54 -7.41 8.17
N GLN A 17 15.02 -7.03 9.32
CA GLN A 17 15.05 -7.87 10.52
C GLN A 17 14.02 -9.00 10.50
N GLY A 18 13.09 -9.02 9.54
CA GLY A 18 12.01 -10.00 9.48
C GLY A 18 10.99 -9.84 10.60
N ILE A 19 10.73 -8.60 11.03
CA ILE A 19 9.79 -8.24 12.10
C ILE A 19 8.45 -7.83 11.49
N LEU A 20 7.36 -8.35 12.08
CA LEU A 20 5.99 -8.00 11.74
C LEU A 20 5.69 -6.56 12.19
N GLN A 21 5.46 -5.66 11.25
CA GLN A 21 5.31 -4.25 11.58
C GLN A 21 3.87 -3.87 11.94
N GLY A 22 2.92 -4.25 11.08
CA GLY A 22 1.55 -3.76 11.22
C GLY A 22 1.51 -2.23 11.28
N TRP A 23 0.99 -1.68 12.37
CA TRP A 23 0.93 -0.25 12.64
C TRP A 23 2.19 0.31 13.32
N HIS A 24 3.08 -0.53 13.84
CA HIS A 24 4.43 -0.10 14.22
C HIS A 24 5.17 0.41 13.00
N ASP A 25 5.97 1.45 13.19
CA ASP A 25 6.69 2.10 12.10
C ASP A 25 8.20 1.94 12.24
N SER A 26 8.90 1.98 11.10
CA SER A 26 10.35 2.02 11.05
C SER A 26 10.83 2.76 9.81
N SER A 27 12.03 3.29 9.89
CA SER A 27 12.61 4.09 8.81
C SER A 27 12.86 3.27 7.55
N LEU A 28 12.77 3.92 6.40
CA LEU A 28 13.24 3.35 5.13
C LEU A 28 14.75 3.12 5.19
N THR A 29 15.20 1.95 4.73
CA THR A 29 16.62 1.69 4.47
C THR A 29 17.12 2.51 3.28
N ALA A 30 18.44 2.50 3.03
CA ALA A 30 18.98 3.07 1.79
C ALA A 30 18.34 2.44 0.55
N ARG A 31 18.18 1.09 0.56
CA ARG A 31 17.49 0.36 -0.51
C ARG A 31 16.03 0.78 -0.65
N GLY A 32 15.30 0.97 0.46
CA GLY A 32 13.91 1.42 0.42
C GLY A 32 13.73 2.79 -0.21
N ARG A 33 14.66 3.71 0.06
CA ARG A 33 14.69 5.02 -0.60
C ARG A 33 15.01 4.91 -2.10
N GLU A 34 15.96 4.05 -2.47
CA GLU A 34 16.30 3.79 -3.86
C GLU A 34 15.11 3.18 -4.63
N GLN A 35 14.34 2.25 -4.02
CA GLN A 35 13.13 1.71 -4.61
C GLN A 35 12.11 2.80 -4.93
N ALA A 36 11.88 3.74 -4.01
CA ALA A 36 10.98 4.87 -4.24
C ALA A 36 11.46 5.79 -5.38
N LEU A 37 12.76 6.09 -5.44
CA LEU A 37 13.35 6.88 -6.52
C LEU A 37 13.33 6.16 -7.87
N THR A 38 13.47 4.84 -7.89
CA THR A 38 13.31 4.00 -9.08
C THR A 38 11.88 4.09 -9.61
N ALA A 39 10.88 3.98 -8.73
CA ALA A 39 9.48 4.18 -9.11
C ALA A 39 9.24 5.58 -9.70
N ARG A 40 9.77 6.64 -9.07
CA ARG A 40 9.72 8.01 -9.60
C ARG A 40 10.27 8.10 -11.02
N THR A 41 11.45 7.51 -11.25
CA THR A 41 12.10 7.52 -12.56
C THR A 41 11.26 6.77 -13.60
N ALA A 42 10.69 5.62 -13.22
CA ALA A 42 9.82 4.83 -14.07
C ALA A 42 8.54 5.57 -14.47
N PHE A 43 7.89 6.27 -13.53
CA PHE A 43 6.73 7.12 -13.80
C PHE A 43 7.08 8.26 -14.76
N ALA A 44 8.18 8.96 -14.52
CA ALA A 44 8.63 10.04 -15.39
C ALA A 44 8.93 9.55 -16.82
N ALA A 45 9.61 8.42 -16.96
CA ALA A 45 9.92 7.82 -18.26
C ALA A 45 8.67 7.39 -19.06
N ARG A 46 7.58 7.08 -18.37
CA ARG A 46 6.28 6.73 -18.97
C ARG A 46 5.36 7.94 -19.17
N GLY A 47 5.79 9.13 -18.78
CA GLY A 47 4.97 10.35 -18.87
C GLY A 47 3.79 10.36 -17.89
N VAL A 48 3.83 9.56 -16.82
CA VAL A 48 2.79 9.52 -15.80
C VAL A 48 2.87 10.79 -14.94
N ALA A 49 1.78 11.54 -14.90
CA ALA A 49 1.65 12.75 -14.07
C ALA A 49 0.42 12.58 -13.17
N PHE A 50 0.67 12.44 -11.88
CA PHE A 50 -0.41 12.29 -10.89
C PHE A 50 -1.14 13.62 -10.70
N ASP A 51 -2.47 13.59 -10.73
CA ASP A 51 -3.31 14.72 -10.32
C ASP A 51 -3.49 14.74 -8.79
N HIS A 52 -3.66 13.58 -8.16
CA HIS A 52 -3.79 13.43 -6.71
C HIS A 52 -2.86 12.37 -6.15
N VAL A 53 -2.41 12.60 -4.90
CA VAL A 53 -1.48 11.71 -4.20
C VAL A 53 -2.01 11.42 -2.80
N TYR A 54 -2.13 10.14 -2.49
CA TYR A 54 -2.59 9.63 -1.21
C TYR A 54 -1.53 8.74 -0.57
N SER A 55 -1.53 8.71 0.75
CA SER A 55 -0.66 7.79 1.49
C SER A 55 -1.30 7.33 2.79
N SER A 56 -0.95 6.12 3.19
CA SER A 56 -1.06 5.75 4.60
C SER A 56 -0.32 6.77 5.47
N PRO A 57 -0.83 7.11 6.68
CA PRO A 57 -0.15 8.04 7.59
C PRO A 57 1.12 7.47 8.21
N LEU A 58 1.38 6.15 8.09
CA LEU A 58 2.60 5.54 8.61
C LEU A 58 3.83 6.09 7.88
N GLY A 59 4.87 6.46 8.64
CA GLY A 59 6.02 7.22 8.15
C GLY A 59 6.71 6.57 6.96
N ARG A 60 6.85 5.23 6.94
CA ARG A 60 7.46 4.51 5.81
C ARG A 60 6.69 4.68 4.50
N ALA A 61 5.36 4.69 4.54
CA ALA A 61 4.53 4.91 3.35
C ALA A 61 4.56 6.37 2.93
N ARG A 62 4.43 7.28 3.87
CA ARG A 62 4.50 8.72 3.64
C ARG A 62 5.85 9.11 3.01
N HIS A 63 6.99 8.69 3.58
CA HIS A 63 8.31 8.98 3.03
C HIS A 63 8.50 8.37 1.63
N THR A 64 7.93 7.19 1.37
CA THR A 64 7.94 6.60 0.03
C THR A 64 7.18 7.49 -0.96
N ALA A 65 5.99 7.96 -0.58
CA ALA A 65 5.21 8.88 -1.42
C ALA A 65 5.96 10.20 -1.69
N GLU A 66 6.55 10.82 -0.64
CA GLU A 66 7.35 12.04 -0.76
C GLU A 66 8.52 11.87 -1.75
N LEU A 67 9.23 10.73 -1.70
CA LEU A 67 10.32 10.44 -2.63
C LEU A 67 9.83 10.23 -4.07
N ILE A 68 8.69 9.58 -4.26
CA ILE A 68 8.11 9.35 -5.59
C ILE A 68 7.71 10.68 -6.24
N VAL A 69 6.96 11.53 -5.53
CA VAL A 69 6.39 12.74 -6.15
C VAL A 69 7.31 13.95 -6.08
N GLY A 70 8.29 13.95 -5.18
CA GLY A 70 9.21 15.06 -4.95
C GLY A 70 8.62 16.17 -4.08
N GLU A 71 9.44 17.20 -3.85
CA GLU A 71 9.09 18.35 -3.00
C GLU A 71 7.92 19.17 -3.59
N GLY A 72 7.14 19.79 -2.70
CA GLY A 72 6.07 20.72 -3.07
C GLY A 72 4.76 20.08 -3.51
N ARG A 73 4.66 18.76 -3.56
CA ARG A 73 3.41 18.06 -3.86
C ARG A 73 2.61 17.82 -2.58
N SER A 74 1.31 18.10 -2.64
CA SER A 74 0.39 17.76 -1.55
C SER A 74 0.15 16.25 -1.52
N ILE A 75 0.20 15.66 -0.32
CA ILE A 75 -0.10 14.25 -0.06
C ILE A 75 -1.23 14.21 0.97
N GLU A 76 -2.38 13.66 0.59
CA GLU A 76 -3.49 13.43 1.51
C GLU A 76 -3.25 12.12 2.28
N LEU A 77 -3.25 12.20 3.62
CA LEU A 77 -3.07 11.03 4.48
C LEU A 77 -4.42 10.38 4.76
N VAL A 78 -4.51 9.07 4.52
CA VAL A 78 -5.74 8.29 4.65
C VAL A 78 -5.50 7.11 5.59
N ASP A 79 -6.18 7.10 6.72
CA ASP A 79 -6.03 6.07 7.76
C ASP A 79 -6.36 4.66 7.24
N ASP A 80 -7.36 4.55 6.38
CA ASP A 80 -7.78 3.28 5.80
C ASP A 80 -6.74 2.66 4.85
N LEU A 81 -5.68 3.38 4.47
CA LEU A 81 -4.54 2.86 3.71
C LEU A 81 -3.44 2.27 4.59
N ARG A 82 -3.60 2.21 5.92
CA ARG A 82 -2.64 1.55 6.83
C ARG A 82 -2.52 0.06 6.51
N GLU A 83 -1.40 -0.51 6.99
CA GLU A 83 -1.16 -1.96 6.97
C GLU A 83 -2.19 -2.70 7.82
N TRP A 84 -2.25 -4.00 7.68
CA TRP A 84 -2.99 -4.88 8.57
C TRP A 84 -2.61 -4.61 10.02
N HIS A 85 -3.63 -4.38 10.86
CA HIS A 85 -3.42 -4.25 12.30
C HIS A 85 -3.27 -5.64 12.91
N PHE A 86 -2.10 -5.95 13.44
CA PHE A 86 -1.82 -7.26 14.02
C PHE A 86 -1.97 -7.30 15.54
N GLY A 87 -2.36 -6.17 16.16
CA GLY A 87 -2.49 -6.09 17.62
C GLY A 87 -1.17 -6.38 18.33
N SER A 88 -1.20 -7.20 19.38
CA SER A 88 0.00 -7.53 20.17
C SER A 88 1.01 -8.43 19.46
N LEU A 89 0.73 -8.90 18.24
CA LEU A 89 1.72 -9.59 17.40
C LEU A 89 2.71 -8.63 16.75
N GLU A 90 2.41 -7.33 16.71
CA GLU A 90 3.34 -6.34 16.14
C GLU A 90 4.65 -6.28 16.94
N GLY A 91 5.75 -6.25 16.21
CA GLY A 91 7.11 -6.33 16.82
C GLY A 91 7.63 -7.74 17.01
N THR A 92 6.83 -8.79 16.75
CA THR A 92 7.33 -10.18 16.78
C THR A 92 7.98 -10.58 15.46
N SER A 93 8.66 -11.72 15.44
CA SER A 93 9.25 -12.24 14.21
C SER A 93 8.18 -12.73 13.24
N ASN A 94 8.33 -12.41 11.95
CA ASN A 94 7.48 -12.97 10.89
C ASN A 94 7.49 -14.51 10.87
N ARG A 95 8.54 -15.14 11.40
CA ARG A 95 8.66 -16.60 11.47
C ARG A 95 7.74 -17.22 12.52
N GLU A 96 7.22 -16.43 13.45
CA GLU A 96 6.28 -16.87 14.47
C GLU A 96 4.83 -16.87 13.97
N MET A 97 4.58 -16.24 12.81
CA MET A 97 3.27 -16.24 12.19
C MET A 97 2.97 -17.61 11.55
N PRO A 98 1.71 -18.08 11.63
CA PRO A 98 1.30 -19.29 10.91
C PRO A 98 1.40 -19.07 9.40
N PRO A 99 1.37 -20.16 8.60
CA PRO A 99 1.23 -20.02 7.15
C PRO A 99 -0.04 -19.24 6.77
N ARG A 100 0.02 -18.47 5.70
CA ARG A 100 -1.17 -17.80 5.13
C ARG A 100 -2.15 -18.83 4.52
N PRO A 101 -3.45 -18.52 4.41
CA PRO A 101 -4.09 -17.26 4.79
C PRO A 101 -4.27 -17.11 6.31
N TRP A 102 -4.24 -15.88 6.80
CA TRP A 102 -4.34 -15.62 8.24
C TRP A 102 -5.77 -15.43 8.73
N GLY A 103 -6.68 -15.01 7.85
CA GLY A 103 -8.10 -14.85 8.16
C GLY A 103 -8.33 -14.01 9.42
N ASP A 104 -8.94 -14.62 10.43
CA ASP A 104 -9.23 -13.99 11.73
C ASP A 104 -8.12 -14.18 12.77
N TYR A 105 -6.97 -14.76 12.42
CA TYR A 105 -5.91 -15.06 13.38
C TYR A 105 -5.47 -13.82 14.19
N PRO A 106 -5.25 -12.62 13.59
CA PRO A 106 -4.85 -11.44 14.34
C PRO A 106 -5.92 -10.93 15.32
N VAL A 107 -7.19 -11.25 15.12
CA VAL A 107 -8.30 -10.79 16.00
C VAL A 107 -8.10 -11.26 17.44
N ALA A 108 -7.61 -12.48 17.65
CA ALA A 108 -7.30 -13.02 18.98
C ALA A 108 -6.23 -12.22 19.74
N PHE A 109 -5.47 -11.39 19.02
CA PHE A 109 -4.39 -10.54 19.54
C PHE A 109 -4.75 -9.05 19.54
N GLY A 110 -6.01 -8.71 19.35
CA GLY A 110 -6.50 -7.33 19.29
C GLY A 110 -6.26 -6.64 17.95
N GLY A 111 -5.93 -7.41 16.91
CA GLY A 111 -5.80 -6.95 15.54
C GLY A 111 -7.14 -6.96 14.78
N GLU A 112 -7.07 -6.73 13.48
CA GLU A 112 -8.22 -6.80 12.57
C GLU A 112 -8.24 -8.12 11.79
N SER A 113 -9.42 -8.52 11.31
CA SER A 113 -9.58 -9.65 10.40
C SER A 113 -9.17 -9.30 8.98
N GLU A 114 -8.93 -10.33 8.16
CA GLU A 114 -8.68 -10.18 6.71
C GLU A 114 -9.83 -9.43 6.01
N VAL A 115 -11.06 -9.80 6.33
CA VAL A 115 -12.26 -9.14 5.78
C VAL A 115 -12.34 -7.65 6.17
N GLN A 116 -11.96 -7.30 7.41
CA GLN A 116 -11.91 -5.90 7.83
C GLN A 116 -10.85 -5.10 7.06
N LEU A 117 -9.64 -5.65 6.91
CA LEU A 117 -8.57 -5.06 6.11
C LEU A 117 -9.02 -4.84 4.67
N GLN A 118 -9.50 -5.90 4.01
CA GLN A 118 -9.93 -5.83 2.61
C GLN A 118 -11.07 -4.82 2.43
N SER A 119 -12.08 -4.85 3.31
CA SER A 119 -13.23 -3.95 3.22
C SER A 119 -12.83 -2.48 3.35
N ARG A 120 -11.94 -2.12 4.31
CA ARG A 120 -11.50 -0.72 4.45
C ARG A 120 -10.64 -0.24 3.28
N MET A 121 -9.77 -1.11 2.74
CA MET A 121 -8.96 -0.80 1.58
C MET A 121 -9.83 -0.54 0.35
N VAL A 122 -10.78 -1.44 0.07
CA VAL A 122 -11.71 -1.30 -1.05
C VAL A 122 -12.55 -0.03 -0.92
N ALA A 123 -13.12 0.22 0.28
CA ALA A 123 -13.93 1.41 0.54
C ALA A 123 -13.12 2.71 0.39
N ALA A 124 -11.87 2.73 0.88
CA ALA A 124 -11.00 3.90 0.77
C ALA A 124 -10.65 4.20 -0.69
N LEU A 125 -10.15 3.21 -1.43
CA LEU A 125 -9.73 3.39 -2.82
C LEU A 125 -10.92 3.72 -3.72
N SER A 126 -12.07 3.09 -3.51
CA SER A 126 -13.31 3.43 -4.23
C SER A 126 -13.75 4.88 -3.96
N ARG A 127 -13.72 5.31 -2.70
CA ARG A 127 -14.02 6.70 -2.31
C ARG A 127 -13.08 7.71 -2.96
N ILE A 128 -11.79 7.38 -3.02
CA ILE A 128 -10.75 8.20 -3.66
C ILE A 128 -11.04 8.32 -5.15
N MET A 129 -11.17 7.19 -5.85
CA MET A 129 -11.32 7.16 -7.30
C MET A 129 -12.67 7.69 -7.80
N ALA A 130 -13.69 7.71 -6.96
CA ALA A 130 -14.99 8.29 -7.30
C ALA A 130 -15.04 9.83 -7.21
N ARG A 131 -13.97 10.48 -6.70
CA ARG A 131 -13.92 11.94 -6.64
C ARG A 131 -13.74 12.55 -8.03
N PRO A 132 -14.31 13.72 -8.31
CA PRO A 132 -14.10 14.40 -9.60
C PRO A 132 -12.62 14.78 -9.79
N GLN A 133 -12.15 14.77 -11.04
CA GLN A 133 -10.77 15.12 -11.41
C GLN A 133 -9.70 14.17 -10.82
N HIS A 134 -10.06 12.92 -10.53
CA HIS A 134 -9.14 11.87 -10.11
C HIS A 134 -8.88 10.92 -11.28
N ASP A 135 -8.19 11.45 -12.31
CA ASP A 135 -7.93 10.71 -13.55
C ASP A 135 -6.64 9.88 -13.47
N CYS A 136 -5.64 10.33 -12.67
CA CYS A 136 -4.37 9.64 -12.47
C CYS A 136 -3.90 9.78 -11.01
N VAL A 137 -4.16 8.76 -10.20
CA VAL A 137 -3.97 8.79 -8.75
C VAL A 137 -2.80 7.91 -8.32
N LEU A 138 -1.96 8.43 -7.44
CA LEU A 138 -0.98 7.65 -6.67
C LEU A 138 -1.52 7.39 -5.28
N ALA A 139 -1.51 6.14 -4.83
CA ALA A 139 -1.76 5.75 -3.44
C ALA A 139 -0.60 4.90 -2.91
N VAL A 140 0.00 5.28 -1.78
CA VAL A 140 1.08 4.51 -1.15
C VAL A 140 0.57 3.84 0.10
N SER A 141 0.74 2.52 0.17
CA SER A 141 0.24 1.64 1.22
C SER A 141 1.28 0.57 1.59
N HIS A 142 0.86 -0.61 1.98
CA HIS A 142 1.67 -1.64 2.62
C HIS A 142 1.50 -3.01 1.97
N GLY A 143 2.27 -3.99 2.44
CA GLY A 143 2.32 -5.31 1.83
C GLY A 143 1.00 -6.04 1.84
N SER A 144 0.47 -6.34 3.03
CA SER A 144 -0.79 -7.09 3.15
C SER A 144 -1.98 -6.27 2.64
N ALA A 145 -1.99 -4.96 2.89
CA ALA A 145 -3.05 -4.08 2.40
C ALA A 145 -3.13 -4.06 0.86
N CYS A 146 -1.99 -4.00 0.17
CA CYS A 146 -1.93 -4.10 -1.29
C CYS A 146 -2.33 -5.50 -1.78
N GLN A 147 -1.90 -6.56 -1.10
CA GLN A 147 -2.25 -7.94 -1.42
C GLN A 147 -3.75 -8.17 -1.35
N GLU A 148 -4.40 -7.76 -0.25
CA GLU A 148 -5.85 -7.93 -0.06
C GLU A 148 -6.66 -7.14 -1.09
N PHE A 149 -6.19 -5.95 -1.47
CA PHE A 149 -6.85 -5.21 -2.55
C PHE A 149 -6.66 -5.87 -3.92
N LEU A 150 -5.46 -6.40 -4.20
CA LEU A 150 -5.19 -7.16 -5.42
C LEU A 150 -6.09 -8.39 -5.50
N GLU A 151 -6.21 -9.16 -4.40
CA GLU A 151 -7.07 -10.33 -4.32
C GLU A 151 -8.55 -9.99 -4.53
N TYR A 152 -9.04 -8.89 -3.96
CA TYR A 152 -10.40 -8.41 -4.21
C TYR A 152 -10.67 -8.15 -5.70
N VAL A 153 -9.69 -7.58 -6.43
CA VAL A 153 -9.87 -7.21 -7.84
C VAL A 153 -9.70 -8.40 -8.77
N THR A 154 -8.79 -9.33 -8.47
CA THR A 154 -8.39 -10.39 -9.41
C THR A 154 -8.84 -11.80 -9.00
N GLY A 155 -9.23 -11.98 -7.74
CA GLY A 155 -9.47 -13.30 -7.14
C GLY A 155 -8.19 -14.01 -6.68
N GLU A 156 -7.02 -13.42 -6.91
CA GLU A 156 -5.72 -13.95 -6.49
C GLU A 156 -4.87 -12.82 -5.90
N GLY A 157 -4.26 -13.04 -4.73
CA GLY A 157 -3.44 -12.06 -4.02
C GLY A 157 -2.02 -12.55 -3.79
N GLU A 158 -1.05 -12.03 -4.53
CA GLU A 158 0.37 -12.21 -4.22
C GLU A 158 0.88 -11.01 -3.41
N LEU A 159 1.72 -11.30 -2.41
CA LEU A 159 2.33 -10.24 -1.60
C LEU A 159 3.34 -9.46 -2.46
N PRO A 160 3.07 -8.21 -2.82
CA PRO A 160 3.98 -7.45 -3.67
C PRO A 160 5.30 -7.16 -2.94
N ASP A 161 6.41 -7.08 -3.65
CA ASP A 161 7.71 -6.67 -3.12
C ASP A 161 7.71 -5.22 -2.63
N ASN A 162 8.66 -4.87 -1.75
CA ASN A 162 8.85 -3.48 -1.33
C ASN A 162 9.12 -2.57 -2.54
N GLY A 163 8.38 -1.49 -2.65
CA GLY A 163 8.45 -0.55 -3.77
C GLY A 163 7.73 -1.01 -5.04
N ALA A 164 7.06 -2.18 -5.01
CA ALA A 164 6.24 -2.63 -6.15
C ALA A 164 5.10 -1.67 -6.44
N VAL A 165 4.79 -1.53 -7.71
CA VAL A 165 3.73 -0.66 -8.25
C VAL A 165 2.66 -1.55 -8.87
N LEU A 166 1.44 -1.49 -8.36
CA LEU A 166 0.25 -2.12 -8.93
C LEU A 166 -0.54 -1.07 -9.70
N HIS A 167 -0.79 -1.29 -10.98
CA HIS A 167 -1.54 -0.37 -11.82
C HIS A 167 -2.95 -0.90 -12.08
N PHE A 168 -3.95 -0.16 -11.65
CA PHE A 168 -5.37 -0.49 -11.84
C PHE A 168 -6.06 0.58 -12.68
N GLY A 169 -6.97 0.13 -13.55
CA GLY A 169 -7.98 0.99 -14.16
C GLY A 169 -9.21 1.07 -13.28
N TYR A 170 -9.86 2.23 -13.23
CA TYR A 170 -11.15 2.44 -12.56
C TYR A 170 -12.18 2.99 -13.53
N CYS A 171 -13.33 2.30 -13.64
CA CYS A 171 -14.43 2.70 -14.48
C CYS A 171 -15.74 2.24 -13.87
N ASP A 172 -16.72 3.13 -13.81
CA ASP A 172 -18.09 2.82 -13.35
C ASP A 172 -18.17 2.10 -11.99
N GLY A 173 -17.31 2.48 -11.07
CA GLY A 173 -17.26 1.90 -9.72
C GLY A 173 -16.47 0.60 -9.60
N ALA A 174 -15.88 0.09 -10.68
CA ALA A 174 -15.12 -1.16 -10.70
C ALA A 174 -13.65 -0.94 -11.00
N PHE A 175 -12.79 -1.77 -10.38
CA PHE A 175 -11.35 -1.83 -10.65
C PHE A 175 -11.02 -3.00 -11.58
N SER A 176 -9.97 -2.82 -12.38
CA SER A 176 -9.35 -3.88 -13.17
C SER A 176 -7.83 -3.75 -13.09
N LEU A 177 -7.11 -4.86 -12.92
CA LEU A 177 -5.65 -4.85 -12.93
C LEU A 177 -5.15 -4.64 -14.36
N LEU A 178 -4.29 -3.64 -14.57
CA LEU A 178 -3.68 -3.31 -15.87
C LEU A 178 -2.21 -3.77 -15.94
N GLY A 179 -1.52 -3.88 -14.79
CA GLY A 179 -0.13 -4.33 -14.73
C GLY A 179 0.53 -4.10 -13.36
N TRP A 180 1.82 -4.37 -13.33
CA TRP A 180 2.71 -4.23 -12.19
C TRP A 180 3.82 -3.24 -12.51
#